data_b923b1771b26ecfccb8273c3a68faf08
#
_entry.id   b923b1771b26ecfccb8273c3a68faf08
#
_cell.length_a   1.000
_cell.length_b   1.000
_cell.length_c   1.000
_cell.angle_alpha   90.00
_cell.angle_beta   90.00
_cell.angle_gamma   90.00
#
_symmetry.space_group_name_H-M   'P 1'
#
loop_
_entity.id
_entity.type
_entity.pdbx_description
1 polymer ?
#
loop_
_entity_poly.entity_id
_entity_poly.type
_entity_poly.pdbx_seq_one_letter_code
_entity_poly.pdbx_strand_id
1 'polypeptide(L)'
;MNPVKRMPAAILALILLLLPSVPLAAATAGSLAGRVAERRLANGLTVLVLPRHAAPTVSLQMTFRVGGVDEPAGQTGTAHLLEHMLFKGTRTLGTADWSREAPLLEQIETVGRALDAERRKGEAADPTRVEELADRLAELQQAHRPLVVKDEIDGIYARNGAVGFNASTSADLTSYTVSLPANRLELWARIESERMRDPVLREYYVERNVVEEERAQRYGSDPGGRLYEALLSTAFAAHPYRDPVIVWPSDLAGLDIADTREFYERHYGPDNCVVAAVGDVDPEAFFQLAERYFGPLPPRGSGPGYRTEEPSQGGPKRVEVVFEAEPRLLVGFHKPTLPHRDDYVFDVIDAVLADGRASRTRRELVDRRRVAASVSTVNGLPGARYPNLFAVFLTPVSGVAPEEAEAAVLAELERLAEEPPTADELAKVVRRLEADRVRSLLSN
;
A
#
# COMPACT_ATOMS: atom_id res chain seq x y z
N MET A 1 -17.26 7.32 -36.14
CA MET A 1 -16.23 6.31 -35.82
C MET A 1 -14.90 6.82 -36.37
N ASN A 2 -14.17 7.58 -35.56
CA ASN A 2 -12.81 7.99 -35.90
C ASN A 2 -11.84 7.06 -35.15
N PRO A 3 -10.83 6.47 -35.80
CA PRO A 3 -9.86 5.61 -35.15
C PRO A 3 -8.93 6.49 -34.30
N VAL A 4 -8.90 6.28 -32.98
CA VAL A 4 -7.88 6.83 -32.10
C VAL A 4 -6.53 6.27 -32.56
N LYS A 5 -5.74 7.10 -33.21
CA LYS A 5 -4.41 6.76 -33.68
C LYS A 5 -3.51 6.46 -32.48
N ARG A 6 -2.78 5.37 -32.55
CA ARG A 6 -1.70 5.01 -31.61
C ARG A 6 -0.77 6.22 -31.48
N MET A 7 -0.41 6.60 -30.26
CA MET A 7 0.69 7.54 -30.06
C MET A 7 1.94 6.94 -30.74
N PRO A 8 2.55 7.61 -31.71
CA PRO A 8 3.70 7.05 -32.38
C PRO A 8 4.91 7.05 -31.44
N ALA A 9 5.63 5.95 -31.38
CA ALA A 9 6.89 5.79 -30.64
C ALA A 9 7.97 6.86 -30.99
N ALA A 10 7.75 7.64 -32.03
CA ALA A 10 8.63 8.73 -32.46
C ALA A 10 8.60 9.96 -31.54
N ILE A 11 7.58 10.15 -30.70
CA ILE A 11 7.47 11.33 -29.85
C ILE A 11 8.34 11.21 -28.59
N LEU A 12 8.60 9.97 -28.14
CA LEU A 12 9.53 9.71 -27.03
C LEU A 12 10.98 10.04 -27.38
N ALA A 13 11.35 9.99 -28.66
CA ALA A 13 12.74 10.18 -29.12
C ALA A 13 13.17 11.66 -29.20
N LEU A 14 12.24 12.62 -29.27
CA LEU A 14 12.60 14.02 -29.53
C LEU A 14 12.92 14.82 -28.25
N ILE A 15 12.44 14.38 -27.09
CA ILE A 15 12.79 15.03 -25.79
C ILE A 15 14.21 14.65 -25.35
N LEU A 16 14.82 13.65 -26.00
CA LEU A 16 16.11 13.06 -25.62
C LEU A 16 17.35 13.88 -26.01
N LEU A 17 17.23 14.89 -26.85
CA LEU A 17 18.38 15.56 -27.48
C LEU A 17 18.86 16.85 -26.83
N LEU A 18 18.23 17.31 -25.76
CA LEU A 18 18.54 18.65 -25.18
C LEU A 18 18.98 18.67 -23.72
N LEU A 19 19.22 17.52 -23.08
CA LEU A 19 19.77 17.51 -21.73
C LEU A 19 21.31 17.36 -21.83
N PRO A 20 22.10 18.33 -21.31
CA PRO A 20 23.54 18.14 -21.21
C PRO A 20 23.82 16.95 -20.29
N SER A 21 24.68 16.05 -20.72
CA SER A 21 25.22 14.96 -19.93
C SER A 21 25.95 15.50 -18.71
N VAL A 22 25.28 15.62 -17.58
CA VAL A 22 25.93 15.91 -16.29
C VAL A 22 26.64 14.62 -15.85
N PRO A 23 27.96 14.65 -15.62
CA PRO A 23 28.70 13.48 -15.18
C PRO A 23 28.19 13.05 -13.80
N LEU A 24 27.81 11.78 -13.66
CA LEU A 24 27.25 11.14 -12.48
C LEU A 24 28.17 11.13 -11.24
N ALA A 25 29.40 11.63 -11.37
CA ALA A 25 30.41 11.53 -10.32
C ALA A 25 30.40 12.68 -9.27
N ALA A 26 29.56 13.71 -9.44
CA ALA A 26 29.58 14.88 -8.52
C ALA A 26 28.48 14.85 -7.44
N ALA A 27 27.63 13.83 -7.40
CA ALA A 27 26.43 13.81 -6.54
C ALA A 27 26.60 13.11 -5.18
N THR A 28 27.77 12.57 -4.82
CA THR A 28 27.87 11.67 -3.66
C THR A 28 28.13 12.35 -2.32
N ALA A 29 28.70 13.52 -2.27
CA ALA A 29 29.07 14.17 -1.01
C ALA A 29 27.94 14.91 -0.26
N GLY A 30 26.76 15.02 -0.84
CA GLY A 30 25.59 15.70 -0.27
C GLY A 30 24.27 14.93 -0.40
N SER A 31 24.27 13.74 -1.00
CA SER A 31 23.05 12.95 -1.19
C SER A 31 22.63 12.29 0.13
N LEU A 32 21.31 12.09 0.33
CA LEU A 32 20.76 11.35 1.47
C LEU A 32 21.37 9.94 1.55
N ALA A 33 21.56 9.28 0.41
CA ALA A 33 22.17 7.96 0.32
C ALA A 33 23.58 7.87 0.98
N GLY A 34 24.39 8.91 0.85
CA GLY A 34 25.71 8.96 1.50
C GLY A 34 25.69 9.20 3.02
N ARG A 35 24.53 9.47 3.60
CA ARG A 35 24.32 9.69 5.04
C ARG A 35 23.62 8.52 5.74
N VAL A 36 23.01 7.61 4.99
CA VAL A 36 22.35 6.43 5.53
C VAL A 36 23.40 5.37 5.79
N ALA A 37 23.48 4.90 7.03
CA ALA A 37 24.24 3.70 7.37
C ALA A 37 23.35 2.48 7.11
N GLU A 38 23.89 1.49 6.42
CA GLU A 38 23.19 0.23 6.08
C GLU A 38 23.93 -0.96 6.62
N ARG A 39 23.19 -1.92 7.16
CA ARG A 39 23.68 -3.24 7.53
C ARG A 39 22.68 -4.33 7.19
N ARG A 40 23.16 -5.39 6.58
CA ARG A 40 22.35 -6.60 6.38
C ARG A 40 22.79 -7.65 7.40
N LEU A 41 21.83 -8.14 8.19
CA LEU A 41 22.05 -9.19 9.18
C LEU A 41 22.20 -10.57 8.49
N ALA A 42 22.75 -11.55 9.23
CA ALA A 42 22.98 -12.90 8.70
C ALA A 42 21.69 -13.59 8.24
N ASN A 43 20.54 -13.26 8.85
CA ASN A 43 19.22 -13.78 8.49
C ASN A 43 18.53 -13.00 7.35
N GLY A 44 19.24 -12.06 6.73
CA GLY A 44 18.75 -11.31 5.57
C GLY A 44 18.05 -9.99 5.88
N LEU A 45 17.75 -9.66 7.14
CA LEU A 45 17.16 -8.38 7.52
C LEU A 45 18.07 -7.22 7.11
N THR A 46 17.51 -6.26 6.37
CA THR A 46 18.22 -5.01 6.03
C THR A 46 17.86 -3.95 7.04
N VAL A 47 18.87 -3.32 7.64
CA VAL A 47 18.72 -2.25 8.64
C VAL A 47 19.33 -0.97 8.10
N LEU A 48 18.53 0.09 8.02
CA LEU A 48 18.90 1.42 7.55
C LEU A 48 18.86 2.40 8.72
N VAL A 49 19.90 3.19 8.91
CA VAL A 49 19.94 4.19 9.98
C VAL A 49 20.37 5.54 9.43
N LEU A 50 19.57 6.56 9.69
CA LEU A 50 19.89 7.95 9.38
C LEU A 50 19.95 8.77 10.66
N PRO A 51 21.14 9.08 11.19
CA PRO A 51 21.30 9.92 12.38
C PRO A 51 20.81 11.36 12.12
N ARG A 52 19.96 11.87 13.02
CA ARG A 52 19.45 13.24 13.04
C ARG A 52 19.23 13.68 14.49
N HIS A 53 20.20 14.38 15.05
CA HIS A 53 20.22 14.75 16.48
C HIS A 53 19.50 16.08 16.80
N ALA A 54 18.54 16.52 15.95
CA ALA A 54 17.81 17.76 16.16
C ALA A 54 16.78 17.69 17.29
N ALA A 55 16.23 16.50 17.56
CA ALA A 55 15.28 16.23 18.63
C ALA A 55 15.58 14.84 19.21
N PRO A 56 15.35 14.59 20.51
CA PRO A 56 15.61 13.29 21.16
C PRO A 56 14.54 12.25 20.83
N THR A 57 14.18 12.11 19.55
CA THR A 57 13.17 11.19 19.04
C THR A 57 13.70 10.40 17.84
N VAL A 58 13.17 9.21 17.67
CA VAL A 58 13.49 8.33 16.52
C VAL A 58 12.19 7.86 15.89
N SER A 59 12.05 8.06 14.59
CA SER A 59 11.02 7.44 13.77
C SER A 59 11.51 6.10 13.27
N LEU A 60 10.71 5.08 13.46
CA LEU A 60 11.01 3.69 13.17
C LEU A 60 9.99 3.15 12.18
N GLN A 61 10.46 2.44 11.19
CA GLN A 61 9.62 1.80 10.19
C GLN A 61 10.11 0.39 9.91
N MET A 62 9.18 -0.56 9.88
CA MET A 62 9.38 -1.90 9.37
C MET A 62 8.56 -2.06 8.10
N THR A 63 9.21 -2.41 7.00
CA THR A 63 8.52 -2.60 5.72
C THR A 63 8.79 -4.01 5.22
N PHE A 64 7.71 -4.77 5.05
CA PHE A 64 7.74 -6.08 4.39
C PHE A 64 7.43 -5.90 2.91
N ARG A 65 8.22 -6.56 2.05
CA ARG A 65 8.01 -6.57 0.61
C ARG A 65 6.91 -7.56 0.24
N VAL A 66 5.72 -7.31 0.75
CA VAL A 66 4.51 -8.11 0.54
C VAL A 66 3.29 -7.22 0.61
N GLY A 67 2.34 -7.44 -0.29
CA GLY A 67 1.08 -6.72 -0.36
C GLY A 67 0.05 -7.49 -1.17
N GLY A 68 -1.00 -6.83 -1.65
CA GLY A 68 -2.08 -7.47 -2.40
C GLY A 68 -1.61 -8.25 -3.63
N VAL A 69 -0.52 -7.83 -4.28
CA VAL A 69 0.04 -8.52 -5.46
C VAL A 69 0.59 -9.92 -5.16
N ASP A 70 0.90 -10.21 -3.92
CA ASP A 70 1.49 -11.49 -3.51
C ASP A 70 0.42 -12.50 -3.03
N GLU A 71 -0.86 -12.10 -3.02
CA GLU A 71 -1.98 -12.91 -2.56
C GLU A 71 -2.37 -13.97 -3.60
N PRO A 72 -2.64 -15.22 -3.19
CA PRO A 72 -3.17 -16.23 -4.10
C PRO A 72 -4.60 -15.87 -4.53
N ALA A 73 -4.98 -16.29 -5.74
CA ALA A 73 -6.35 -16.17 -6.21
C ALA A 73 -7.33 -16.92 -5.27
N GLY A 74 -8.44 -16.26 -4.91
CA GLY A 74 -9.41 -16.78 -3.94
C GLY A 74 -9.05 -16.56 -2.47
N GLN A 75 -7.89 -15.95 -2.20
CA GLN A 75 -7.42 -15.57 -0.86
C GLN A 75 -7.05 -14.08 -0.80
N THR A 76 -7.62 -13.29 -1.71
CA THR A 76 -7.33 -11.87 -1.77
C THR A 76 -7.88 -11.16 -0.54
N GLY A 77 -7.15 -10.13 -0.01
CA GLY A 77 -7.42 -9.46 1.28
C GLY A 77 -6.63 -10.01 2.46
N THR A 78 -5.89 -11.09 2.26
CA THR A 78 -5.08 -11.70 3.33
C THR A 78 -4.01 -10.75 3.86
N ALA A 79 -3.33 -9.99 2.98
CA ALA A 79 -2.28 -9.05 3.40
C ALA A 79 -2.85 -7.92 4.27
N HIS A 80 -4.02 -7.39 3.92
CA HIS A 80 -4.68 -6.34 4.69
C HIS A 80 -5.27 -6.88 6.01
N LEU A 81 -5.94 -8.04 5.98
CA LEU A 81 -6.41 -8.68 7.22
C LEU A 81 -5.23 -8.99 8.15
N LEU A 82 -4.11 -9.46 7.61
CA LEU A 82 -2.92 -9.75 8.41
C LEU A 82 -2.30 -8.48 9.02
N GLU A 83 -2.38 -7.34 8.34
CA GLU A 83 -2.01 -6.04 8.92
C GLU A 83 -2.78 -5.82 10.22
N HIS A 84 -4.12 -5.96 10.23
CA HIS A 84 -4.97 -5.85 11.43
C HIS A 84 -4.57 -6.88 12.50
N MET A 85 -4.34 -8.11 12.08
CA MET A 85 -4.01 -9.21 13.00
C MET A 85 -2.70 -8.99 13.75
N LEU A 86 -1.73 -8.33 13.13
CA LEU A 86 -0.44 -8.07 13.79
C LEU A 86 -0.52 -7.03 14.92
N PHE A 87 -1.62 -6.30 15.09
CA PHE A 87 -1.90 -5.47 16.25
C PHE A 87 -2.47 -6.26 17.45
N LYS A 88 -2.91 -7.51 17.23
CA LYS A 88 -3.56 -8.33 18.27
C LYS A 88 -2.59 -8.94 19.29
N GLY A 89 -1.29 -8.76 19.08
CA GLY A 89 -0.24 -9.15 20.02
C GLY A 89 0.34 -10.54 19.76
N THR A 90 0.95 -11.07 20.81
CA THR A 90 1.77 -12.30 20.81
C THR A 90 1.33 -13.23 21.95
N ARG A 91 2.12 -14.23 22.27
CA ARG A 91 1.86 -15.08 23.45
C ARG A 91 2.13 -14.39 24.78
N THR A 92 2.79 -13.24 24.76
CA THR A 92 3.12 -12.46 25.98
C THR A 92 2.46 -11.08 26.01
N LEU A 93 1.97 -10.60 24.87
CA LEU A 93 1.29 -9.32 24.72
C LEU A 93 -0.13 -9.56 24.16
N GLY A 94 -1.11 -8.82 24.65
CA GLY A 94 -2.52 -8.95 24.24
C GLY A 94 -3.25 -10.08 24.96
N THR A 95 -2.65 -10.72 25.94
CA THR A 95 -3.24 -11.81 26.74
C THR A 95 -3.10 -11.56 28.23
N ALA A 96 -4.15 -11.85 28.98
CA ALA A 96 -4.12 -11.87 30.44
C ALA A 96 -3.54 -13.20 30.97
N ASP A 97 -3.71 -14.29 30.25
CA ASP A 97 -3.24 -15.64 30.62
C ASP A 97 -3.19 -16.54 29.38
N TRP A 98 -2.01 -16.65 28.78
CA TRP A 98 -1.79 -17.47 27.59
C TRP A 98 -2.13 -18.94 27.78
N SER A 99 -1.86 -19.49 28.97
CA SER A 99 -2.09 -20.91 29.23
C SER A 99 -3.58 -21.28 29.19
N ARG A 100 -4.46 -20.33 29.56
CA ARG A 100 -5.90 -20.46 29.48
C ARG A 100 -6.44 -20.05 28.09
N GLU A 101 -5.80 -19.12 27.44
CA GLU A 101 -6.21 -18.59 26.15
C GLU A 101 -5.96 -19.58 25.00
N ALA A 102 -4.78 -20.20 24.93
CA ALA A 102 -4.37 -21.06 23.82
C ALA A 102 -5.39 -22.18 23.51
N PRO A 103 -5.93 -22.96 24.47
CA PRO A 103 -6.92 -23.96 24.19
C PRO A 103 -8.26 -23.44 23.66
N LEU A 104 -8.62 -22.21 24.03
CA LEU A 104 -9.84 -21.56 23.49
C LEU A 104 -9.63 -21.11 22.05
N LEU A 105 -8.46 -20.59 21.71
CA LEU A 105 -8.12 -20.21 20.34
C LEU A 105 -8.14 -21.42 19.40
N GLU A 106 -7.64 -22.57 19.83
CA GLU A 106 -7.72 -23.82 19.05
C GLU A 106 -9.17 -24.25 18.80
N GLN A 107 -10.06 -24.13 19.81
CA GLN A 107 -11.47 -24.42 19.65
C GLN A 107 -12.16 -23.42 18.72
N ILE A 108 -11.87 -22.11 18.87
CA ILE A 108 -12.39 -21.04 18.00
C ILE A 108 -11.97 -21.31 16.55
N GLU A 109 -10.71 -21.64 16.31
CA GLU A 109 -10.21 -21.98 14.97
C GLU A 109 -10.93 -23.20 14.39
N THR A 110 -11.07 -24.26 15.17
CA THR A 110 -11.73 -25.49 14.75
C THR A 110 -13.18 -25.26 14.36
N VAL A 111 -13.94 -24.57 15.22
CA VAL A 111 -15.37 -24.28 14.99
C VAL A 111 -15.56 -23.28 13.87
N GLY A 112 -14.73 -22.23 13.81
CA GLY A 112 -14.80 -21.21 12.76
C GLY A 112 -14.51 -21.80 11.38
N ARG A 113 -13.49 -22.64 11.24
CA ARG A 113 -13.19 -23.35 10.00
C ARG A 113 -14.32 -24.30 9.58
N ALA A 114 -14.96 -24.99 10.54
CA ALA A 114 -16.11 -25.83 10.25
C ALA A 114 -17.31 -25.00 9.76
N LEU A 115 -17.56 -23.84 10.35
CA LEU A 115 -18.59 -22.89 9.93
C LEU A 115 -18.33 -22.36 8.51
N ASP A 116 -17.10 -21.93 8.22
CA ASP A 116 -16.73 -21.44 6.90
C ASP A 116 -16.82 -22.55 5.84
N ALA A 117 -16.44 -23.79 6.19
CA ALA A 117 -16.59 -24.94 5.30
C ALA A 117 -18.06 -25.25 4.98
N GLU A 118 -18.95 -25.13 5.98
CA GLU A 118 -20.38 -25.33 5.76
C GLU A 118 -20.97 -24.22 4.88
N ARG A 119 -20.66 -22.95 5.18
CA ARG A 119 -21.12 -21.80 4.39
C ARG A 119 -20.65 -21.83 2.92
N ARG A 120 -19.44 -22.32 2.66
CA ARG A 120 -18.91 -22.47 1.30
C ARG A 120 -19.67 -23.46 0.41
N LYS A 121 -20.51 -24.31 0.98
CA LYS A 121 -21.41 -25.18 0.19
C LYS A 121 -22.55 -24.40 -0.51
N GLY A 122 -22.75 -23.13 -0.18
CA GLY A 122 -23.77 -22.27 -0.77
C GLY A 122 -25.18 -22.82 -0.55
N GLU A 123 -25.93 -23.05 -1.61
CA GLU A 123 -27.28 -23.61 -1.54
C GLU A 123 -27.34 -25.04 -0.96
N ALA A 124 -26.23 -25.77 -0.96
CA ALA A 124 -26.11 -27.10 -0.38
C ALA A 124 -25.73 -27.11 1.11
N ALA A 125 -25.54 -25.94 1.72
CA ALA A 125 -25.26 -25.83 3.15
C ALA A 125 -26.49 -26.28 3.98
N ASP A 126 -26.20 -26.95 5.09
CA ASP A 126 -27.26 -27.27 6.08
C ASP A 126 -27.50 -26.04 6.98
N PRO A 127 -28.68 -25.39 6.90
CA PRO A 127 -28.93 -24.18 7.70
C PRO A 127 -28.87 -24.46 9.22
N THR A 128 -29.32 -25.62 9.67
CA THR A 128 -29.27 -26.00 11.08
C THR A 128 -27.82 -26.12 11.55
N ARG A 129 -26.99 -26.75 10.72
CA ARG A 129 -25.57 -26.88 11.02
C ARG A 129 -24.82 -25.55 11.04
N VAL A 130 -25.17 -24.63 10.12
CA VAL A 130 -24.65 -23.27 10.11
C VAL A 130 -24.99 -22.53 11.40
N GLU A 131 -26.25 -22.60 11.85
CA GLU A 131 -26.74 -22.00 13.09
C GLU A 131 -26.00 -22.57 14.32
N GLU A 132 -25.97 -23.91 14.46
CA GLU A 132 -25.24 -24.57 15.55
C GLU A 132 -23.76 -24.15 15.65
N LEU A 133 -23.07 -24.10 14.51
CA LEU A 133 -21.65 -23.72 14.48
C LEU A 133 -21.44 -22.23 14.77
N ALA A 134 -22.34 -21.36 14.28
CA ALA A 134 -22.30 -19.94 14.56
C ALA A 134 -22.52 -19.64 16.05
N ASP A 135 -23.52 -20.28 16.68
CA ASP A 135 -23.80 -20.17 18.11
C ASP A 135 -22.61 -20.66 18.94
N ARG A 136 -22.04 -21.81 18.55
CA ARG A 136 -20.87 -22.35 19.23
C ARG A 136 -19.65 -21.45 19.13
N LEU A 137 -19.42 -20.85 17.96
CA LEU A 137 -18.35 -19.87 17.76
C LEU A 137 -18.55 -18.64 18.66
N ALA A 138 -19.78 -18.11 18.72
CA ALA A 138 -20.12 -16.97 19.56
C ALA A 138 -19.90 -17.25 21.05
N GLU A 139 -20.29 -18.44 21.54
CA GLU A 139 -20.02 -18.89 22.94
C GLU A 139 -18.53 -18.92 23.24
N LEU A 140 -17.71 -19.49 22.34
CA LEU A 140 -16.27 -19.57 22.51
C LEU A 140 -15.61 -18.18 22.49
N GLN A 141 -16.03 -17.31 21.59
CA GLN A 141 -15.56 -15.91 21.55
C GLN A 141 -15.95 -15.14 22.84
N GLN A 142 -17.14 -15.38 23.37
CA GLN A 142 -17.56 -14.79 24.65
C GLN A 142 -16.70 -15.28 25.81
N ALA A 143 -16.36 -16.59 25.84
CA ALA A 143 -15.46 -17.16 26.84
C ALA A 143 -14.01 -16.65 26.70
N HIS A 144 -13.57 -16.36 25.48
CA HIS A 144 -12.23 -15.84 25.17
C HIS A 144 -12.06 -14.37 25.57
N ARG A 145 -13.10 -13.55 25.40
CA ARG A 145 -13.07 -12.08 25.61
C ARG A 145 -12.41 -11.61 26.92
N PRO A 146 -12.62 -12.25 28.10
CA PRO A 146 -11.97 -11.83 29.36
C PRO A 146 -10.46 -12.10 29.40
N LEU A 147 -9.92 -12.88 28.48
CA LEU A 147 -8.50 -13.19 28.38
C LEU A 147 -7.75 -12.24 27.45
N VAL A 148 -8.46 -11.49 26.64
CA VAL A 148 -7.87 -10.52 25.71
C VAL A 148 -7.56 -9.21 26.45
N VAL A 149 -6.30 -8.77 26.40
CA VAL A 149 -5.90 -7.42 26.79
C VAL A 149 -5.93 -6.55 25.53
N LYS A 150 -7.05 -5.86 25.36
CA LYS A 150 -7.31 -5.08 24.14
C LYS A 150 -6.31 -3.93 24.00
N ASP A 151 -5.84 -3.71 22.77
CA ASP A 151 -4.95 -2.61 22.38
C ASP A 151 -3.69 -2.46 23.29
N GLU A 152 -3.17 -3.60 23.81
CA GLU A 152 -2.08 -3.58 24.79
C GLU A 152 -0.80 -2.99 24.20
N ILE A 153 -0.45 -3.34 22.95
CA ILE A 153 0.75 -2.82 22.26
C ILE A 153 0.64 -1.31 22.09
N ASP A 154 -0.50 -0.81 21.62
CA ASP A 154 -0.78 0.63 21.50
C ASP A 154 -0.67 1.33 22.86
N GLY A 155 -1.30 0.75 23.89
CA GLY A 155 -1.21 1.25 25.26
C GLY A 155 0.22 1.28 25.82
N ILE A 156 1.06 0.28 25.51
CA ILE A 156 2.47 0.27 25.89
C ILE A 156 3.22 1.38 25.17
N TYR A 157 3.06 1.51 23.87
CA TYR A 157 3.69 2.55 23.07
C TYR A 157 3.25 3.95 23.54
N ALA A 158 1.96 4.20 23.72
CA ALA A 158 1.43 5.47 24.16
C ALA A 158 2.00 5.89 25.53
N ARG A 159 2.05 4.98 26.51
CA ARG A 159 2.63 5.26 27.84
C ARG A 159 4.15 5.52 27.80
N ASN A 160 4.82 5.11 26.72
CA ASN A 160 6.25 5.36 26.52
C ASN A 160 6.53 6.52 25.55
N GLY A 161 5.53 7.36 25.25
CA GLY A 161 5.68 8.59 24.50
C GLY A 161 5.70 8.37 22.97
N ALA A 162 5.13 7.26 22.49
CA ALA A 162 4.98 7.02 21.07
C ALA A 162 4.00 7.98 20.40
N VAL A 163 4.30 8.31 19.15
CA VAL A 163 3.42 9.07 18.26
C VAL A 163 3.38 8.38 16.90
N GLY A 164 2.21 8.36 16.26
CA GLY A 164 2.06 7.85 14.91
C GLY A 164 2.27 6.33 14.79
N PHE A 165 1.93 5.56 15.85
CA PHE A 165 1.88 4.10 15.74
C PHE A 165 0.75 3.72 14.80
N ASN A 166 1.11 3.16 13.65
CA ASN A 166 0.18 2.83 12.58
C ASN A 166 0.77 1.78 11.64
N ALA A 167 -0.06 1.28 10.73
CA ALA A 167 0.37 0.43 9.63
C ALA A 167 -0.33 0.81 8.32
N SER A 168 0.15 0.29 7.23
CA SER A 168 -0.49 0.43 5.92
C SER A 168 -0.12 -0.75 5.01
N THR A 169 -1.11 -1.26 4.31
CA THR A 169 -0.94 -2.26 3.24
C THR A 169 -1.27 -1.63 1.90
N SER A 170 -0.37 -1.78 0.96
CA SER A 170 -0.53 -1.40 -0.45
C SER A 170 -0.57 -2.65 -1.34
N ALA A 171 -0.65 -2.43 -2.65
CA ALA A 171 -0.49 -3.54 -3.59
C ALA A 171 0.87 -4.25 -3.44
N ASP A 172 1.93 -3.52 -3.06
CA ASP A 172 3.31 -4.01 -3.10
C ASP A 172 3.97 -4.24 -1.74
N LEU A 173 3.54 -3.53 -0.70
CA LEU A 173 4.23 -3.41 0.57
C LEU A 173 3.25 -3.36 1.74
N THR A 174 3.68 -3.91 2.88
CA THR A 174 3.05 -3.70 4.19
C THR A 174 4.07 -3.05 5.13
N SER A 175 3.73 -1.91 5.70
CA SER A 175 4.62 -1.11 6.55
C SER A 175 4.01 -0.85 7.92
N TYR A 176 4.83 -0.89 8.95
CA TYR A 176 4.51 -0.55 10.34
C TYR A 176 5.39 0.61 10.79
N THR A 177 4.81 1.65 11.33
CA THR A 177 5.52 2.88 11.71
C THR A 177 5.24 3.28 13.15
N VAL A 178 6.23 3.86 13.82
CA VAL A 178 6.09 4.50 15.12
C VAL A 178 7.23 5.48 15.35
N SER A 179 6.96 6.62 15.99
CA SER A 179 8.00 7.52 16.48
C SER A 179 8.07 7.44 18.01
N LEU A 180 9.26 7.32 18.56
CA LEU A 180 9.51 7.12 19.98
C LEU A 180 10.61 8.08 20.51
N PRO A 181 10.64 8.39 21.81
CA PRO A 181 11.83 8.94 22.45
C PRO A 181 13.04 8.01 22.25
N ALA A 182 14.21 8.59 22.00
CA ALA A 182 15.44 7.85 21.67
C ALA A 182 15.84 6.81 22.72
N ASN A 183 15.47 7.01 23.99
CA ASN A 183 15.72 6.07 25.08
C ASN A 183 14.73 4.88 25.13
N ARG A 184 13.86 4.71 24.13
CA ARG A 184 12.84 3.66 24.04
C ARG A 184 13.09 2.68 22.89
N LEU A 185 14.23 2.73 22.23
CA LEU A 185 14.55 1.86 21.09
C LEU A 185 14.55 0.36 21.45
N GLU A 186 15.01 0.02 22.66
CA GLU A 186 15.01 -1.38 23.12
C GLU A 186 13.58 -1.92 23.35
N LEU A 187 12.67 -1.08 23.84
CA LEU A 187 11.25 -1.43 23.95
C LEU A 187 10.67 -1.77 22.57
N TRP A 188 10.93 -0.93 21.57
CA TRP A 188 10.51 -1.16 20.20
C TRP A 188 11.08 -2.47 19.65
N ALA A 189 12.39 -2.65 19.74
CA ALA A 189 13.04 -3.84 19.21
C ALA A 189 12.48 -5.13 19.82
N ARG A 190 12.18 -5.12 21.12
CA ARG A 190 11.56 -6.25 21.81
C ARG A 190 10.16 -6.55 21.30
N ILE A 191 9.30 -5.54 21.21
CA ILE A 191 7.90 -5.71 20.76
C ILE A 191 7.87 -6.18 19.30
N GLU A 192 8.58 -5.49 18.41
CA GLU A 192 8.51 -5.79 16.97
C GLU A 192 9.18 -7.13 16.62
N SER A 193 10.26 -7.48 17.29
CA SER A 193 10.88 -8.81 17.09
C SER A 193 9.97 -9.95 17.57
N GLU A 194 9.19 -9.74 18.62
CA GLU A 194 8.23 -10.71 19.11
C GLU A 194 7.03 -10.84 18.18
N ARG A 195 6.52 -9.71 17.66
CA ARG A 195 5.47 -9.68 16.61
C ARG A 195 5.93 -10.38 15.33
N MET A 196 7.21 -10.21 14.93
CA MET A 196 7.77 -10.89 13.76
C MET A 196 8.05 -12.39 14.04
N ARG A 197 8.20 -12.80 15.27
CA ARG A 197 8.48 -14.20 15.62
C ARG A 197 7.24 -15.05 15.64
N ASP A 198 6.22 -14.61 16.36
CA ASP A 198 5.10 -15.47 16.76
C ASP A 198 3.85 -14.62 17.10
N PRO A 199 3.25 -13.96 16.12
CA PRO A 199 2.01 -13.25 16.33
C PRO A 199 0.89 -14.24 16.62
N VAL A 200 -0.07 -13.83 17.45
CA VAL A 200 -1.27 -14.60 17.73
C VAL A 200 -2.45 -13.96 17.00
N LEU A 201 -3.11 -14.73 16.13
CA LEU A 201 -4.26 -14.27 15.34
C LEU A 201 -5.54 -14.25 16.20
N ARG A 202 -5.52 -13.46 17.29
CA ARG A 202 -6.67 -13.28 18.19
C ARG A 202 -7.81 -12.58 17.50
N GLU A 203 -9.04 -12.96 17.85
CA GLU A 203 -10.23 -12.30 17.32
C GLU A 203 -10.32 -12.34 15.77
N TYR A 204 -9.70 -13.34 15.11
CA TYR A 204 -9.60 -13.45 13.65
C TYR A 204 -10.95 -13.24 12.94
N TYR A 205 -11.98 -13.95 13.36
CA TYR A 205 -13.31 -13.87 12.74
C TYR A 205 -14.02 -12.53 13.02
N VAL A 206 -13.66 -11.86 14.11
CA VAL A 206 -14.15 -10.50 14.42
C VAL A 206 -13.47 -9.49 13.50
N GLU A 207 -12.14 -9.57 13.36
CA GLU A 207 -11.39 -8.66 12.49
C GLU A 207 -11.73 -8.86 11.01
N ARG A 208 -12.00 -10.08 10.58
CA ARG A 208 -12.49 -10.34 9.23
C ARG A 208 -13.77 -9.57 8.95
N ASN A 209 -14.71 -9.55 9.87
CA ASN A 209 -15.94 -8.77 9.74
C ASN A 209 -15.66 -7.24 9.74
N VAL A 210 -14.68 -6.77 10.53
CA VAL A 210 -14.26 -5.36 10.53
C VAL A 210 -13.71 -4.96 9.15
N VAL A 211 -12.90 -5.82 8.52
CA VAL A 211 -12.38 -5.59 7.17
C VAL A 211 -13.51 -5.64 6.12
N GLU A 212 -14.53 -6.50 6.31
CA GLU A 212 -15.75 -6.49 5.47
C GLU A 212 -16.50 -5.16 5.56
N GLU A 213 -16.66 -4.61 6.76
CA GLU A 213 -17.29 -3.31 6.98
C GLU A 213 -16.46 -2.18 6.35
N GLU A 214 -15.14 -2.23 6.51
CA GLU A 214 -14.23 -1.26 5.88
C GLU A 214 -14.32 -1.30 4.35
N ARG A 215 -14.39 -2.50 3.78
CA ARG A 215 -14.64 -2.64 2.34
C ARG A 215 -15.97 -2.04 1.92
N ALA A 216 -17.03 -2.29 2.67
CA ALA A 216 -18.34 -1.73 2.39
C ALA A 216 -18.32 -0.20 2.40
N GLN A 217 -17.53 0.41 3.30
CA GLN A 217 -17.31 1.85 3.33
C GLN A 217 -16.49 2.33 2.14
N ARG A 218 -15.33 1.73 1.87
CA ARG A 218 -14.37 2.23 0.88
C ARG A 218 -14.80 2.01 -0.56
N TYR A 219 -15.49 0.91 -0.84
CA TYR A 219 -15.87 0.52 -2.20
C TYR A 219 -17.39 0.37 -2.38
N GLY A 220 -18.13 0.01 -1.34
CA GLY A 220 -19.57 -0.17 -1.39
C GLY A 220 -20.32 1.17 -1.42
N SER A 221 -19.99 2.09 -0.53
CA SER A 221 -20.68 3.37 -0.34
C SER A 221 -19.91 4.59 -0.84
N ASP A 222 -18.62 4.46 -1.22
CA ASP A 222 -17.85 5.55 -1.82
C ASP A 222 -17.82 5.46 -3.36
N PRO A 223 -18.35 6.46 -4.08
CA PRO A 223 -18.32 6.46 -5.54
C PRO A 223 -16.91 6.49 -6.13
N GLY A 224 -15.95 7.12 -5.44
CA GLY A 224 -14.55 7.13 -5.87
C GLY A 224 -13.90 5.76 -5.77
N GLY A 225 -14.15 5.04 -4.67
CA GLY A 225 -13.68 3.68 -4.47
C GLY A 225 -14.25 2.70 -5.51
N ARG A 226 -15.56 2.80 -5.79
CA ARG A 226 -16.20 1.98 -6.85
C ARG A 226 -15.59 2.23 -8.22
N LEU A 227 -15.34 3.50 -8.55
CA LEU A 227 -14.74 3.84 -9.83
C LEU A 227 -13.27 3.39 -9.92
N TYR A 228 -12.54 3.48 -8.81
CA TYR A 228 -11.16 2.98 -8.70
C TYR A 228 -11.09 1.46 -8.90
N GLU A 229 -11.95 0.69 -8.23
CA GLU A 229 -12.08 -0.77 -8.41
C GLU A 229 -12.39 -1.13 -9.87
N ALA A 230 -13.31 -0.39 -10.49
CA ALA A 230 -13.67 -0.59 -11.90
C ALA A 230 -12.51 -0.25 -12.85
N LEU A 231 -11.72 0.80 -12.55
CA LEU A 231 -10.54 1.14 -13.33
C LEU A 231 -9.52 -0.01 -13.30
N LEU A 232 -9.15 -0.50 -12.10
CA LEU A 232 -8.13 -1.54 -11.96
C LEU A 232 -8.56 -2.84 -12.65
N SER A 233 -9.77 -3.31 -12.38
CA SER A 233 -10.31 -4.55 -12.98
C SER A 233 -10.49 -4.47 -14.50
N THR A 234 -10.63 -3.26 -15.06
CA THR A 234 -10.70 -3.03 -16.51
C THR A 234 -9.32 -2.89 -17.14
N ALA A 235 -8.41 -2.20 -16.46
CA ALA A 235 -7.05 -1.97 -16.96
C ALA A 235 -6.24 -3.26 -17.02
N PHE A 236 -6.25 -4.06 -15.95
CA PHE A 236 -5.45 -5.27 -15.86
C PHE A 236 -6.30 -6.52 -16.09
N ALA A 237 -5.92 -7.32 -17.08
CA ALA A 237 -6.59 -8.58 -17.42
C ALA A 237 -5.95 -9.77 -16.71
N ALA A 238 -4.62 -9.78 -16.59
CA ALA A 238 -3.85 -10.93 -16.11
C ALA A 238 -3.04 -10.62 -14.84
N HIS A 239 -2.56 -9.38 -14.67
CA HIS A 239 -1.74 -9.01 -13.53
C HIS A 239 -2.58 -8.76 -12.27
N PRO A 240 -2.13 -9.17 -11.05
CA PRO A 240 -2.88 -8.98 -9.79
C PRO A 240 -3.15 -7.52 -9.42
N TYR A 241 -2.53 -6.56 -10.05
CA TYR A 241 -2.89 -5.13 -9.90
C TYR A 241 -4.33 -4.82 -10.31
N ARG A 242 -5.03 -5.78 -10.89
CA ARG A 242 -6.48 -5.71 -11.14
C ARG A 242 -7.32 -5.72 -9.87
N ASP A 243 -6.77 -6.27 -8.78
CA ASP A 243 -7.48 -6.42 -7.53
C ASP A 243 -7.09 -5.28 -6.57
N PRO A 244 -8.05 -4.59 -5.94
CA PRO A 244 -7.76 -3.59 -4.92
C PRO A 244 -7.28 -4.28 -3.64
N VAL A 245 -6.60 -3.54 -2.75
CA VAL A 245 -6.03 -4.08 -1.50
C VAL A 245 -7.10 -4.60 -0.53
N ILE A 246 -8.27 -3.95 -0.48
CA ILE A 246 -9.45 -4.47 0.22
C ILE A 246 -10.37 -5.06 -0.85
N VAL A 247 -10.35 -6.33 -0.97
CA VAL A 247 -10.72 -7.14 -2.13
C VAL A 247 -12.18 -7.57 -2.22
N TRP A 248 -12.40 -8.62 -3.04
CA TRP A 248 -13.73 -9.12 -3.36
C TRP A 248 -14.43 -9.67 -2.10
N PRO A 249 -15.72 -9.36 -1.86
CA PRO A 249 -16.45 -9.83 -0.68
C PRO A 249 -16.47 -11.36 -0.54
N SER A 250 -16.51 -12.08 -1.68
CA SER A 250 -16.48 -13.54 -1.69
C SER A 250 -15.18 -14.12 -1.14
N ASP A 251 -14.05 -13.51 -1.50
CA ASP A 251 -12.74 -13.95 -1.05
C ASP A 251 -12.58 -13.66 0.44
N LEU A 252 -12.91 -12.44 0.86
CA LEU A 252 -12.83 -12.01 2.25
C LEU A 252 -13.68 -12.88 3.17
N ALA A 253 -14.93 -13.17 2.78
CA ALA A 253 -15.83 -14.09 3.51
C ALA A 253 -15.30 -15.53 3.56
N GLY A 254 -14.48 -15.91 2.57
CA GLY A 254 -13.87 -17.22 2.44
C GLY A 254 -12.48 -17.37 3.06
N LEU A 255 -11.85 -16.28 3.55
CA LEU A 255 -10.50 -16.35 4.15
C LEU A 255 -10.47 -17.29 5.35
N ASP A 256 -9.55 -18.25 5.29
CA ASP A 256 -9.28 -19.20 6.36
C ASP A 256 -8.09 -18.73 7.21
N ILE A 257 -8.16 -18.91 8.52
CA ILE A 257 -7.07 -18.55 9.43
C ILE A 257 -5.79 -19.34 9.14
N ALA A 258 -5.90 -20.55 8.61
CA ALA A 258 -4.75 -21.36 8.23
C ALA A 258 -4.04 -20.77 6.98
N ASP A 259 -4.81 -20.32 5.99
CA ASP A 259 -4.30 -19.65 4.79
C ASP A 259 -3.58 -18.35 5.17
N THR A 260 -4.18 -17.57 6.10
CA THR A 260 -3.59 -16.34 6.63
C THR A 260 -2.27 -16.63 7.37
N ARG A 261 -2.22 -17.72 8.14
CA ARG A 261 -0.98 -18.15 8.83
C ARG A 261 0.08 -18.58 7.83
N GLU A 262 -0.28 -19.36 6.80
CA GLU A 262 0.65 -19.76 5.74
C GLU A 262 1.21 -18.54 4.99
N PHE A 263 0.36 -17.57 4.67
CA PHE A 263 0.78 -16.32 4.05
C PHE A 263 1.77 -15.55 4.93
N TYR A 264 1.50 -15.45 6.24
CA TYR A 264 2.42 -14.86 7.21
C TYR A 264 3.76 -15.62 7.24
N GLU A 265 3.74 -16.94 7.36
CA GLU A 265 4.94 -17.77 7.42
C GLU A 265 5.78 -17.67 6.14
N ARG A 266 5.16 -17.44 5.00
CA ARG A 266 5.85 -17.29 3.73
C ARG A 266 6.47 -15.92 3.51
N HIS A 267 5.82 -14.85 3.98
CA HIS A 267 6.17 -13.49 3.57
C HIS A 267 6.72 -12.60 4.67
N TYR A 268 6.43 -12.87 5.94
CA TYR A 268 6.80 -11.98 7.06
C TYR A 268 8.08 -12.44 7.76
N GLY A 269 9.10 -12.79 6.97
CA GLY A 269 10.44 -13.12 7.45
C GLY A 269 11.38 -11.93 7.48
N PRO A 270 12.48 -12.01 8.26
CA PRO A 270 13.51 -10.97 8.30
C PRO A 270 14.17 -10.74 6.94
N ASP A 271 14.30 -11.75 6.12
CA ASP A 271 14.89 -11.71 4.77
C ASP A 271 13.97 -11.00 3.73
N ASN A 272 12.71 -10.75 4.08
CA ASN A 272 11.76 -9.97 3.30
C ASN A 272 11.40 -8.62 3.96
N CYS A 273 12.17 -8.19 4.97
CA CYS A 273 11.92 -6.99 5.76
C CYS A 273 13.07 -5.99 5.67
N VAL A 274 12.71 -4.71 5.64
CA VAL A 274 13.63 -3.60 5.83
C VAL A 274 13.19 -2.84 7.07
N VAL A 275 14.13 -2.62 7.99
CA VAL A 275 13.95 -1.76 9.16
C VAL A 275 14.67 -0.44 8.92
N ALA A 276 13.98 0.68 9.09
CA ALA A 276 14.57 2.01 9.03
C ALA A 276 14.42 2.74 10.37
N ALA A 277 15.50 3.38 10.83
CA ALA A 277 15.53 4.24 12.00
C ALA A 277 16.07 5.61 11.63
N VAL A 278 15.28 6.67 11.86
CA VAL A 278 15.64 8.04 11.51
C VAL A 278 15.46 8.93 12.75
N GLY A 279 16.50 9.58 13.21
CA GLY A 279 16.41 10.45 14.38
C GLY A 279 17.65 10.46 15.25
N ASP A 280 17.46 10.66 16.56
CA ASP A 280 18.55 10.69 17.56
C ASP A 280 18.97 9.26 17.91
N VAL A 281 19.73 8.66 17.00
CA VAL A 281 20.15 7.26 17.04
C VAL A 281 21.60 7.13 16.56
N ASP A 282 22.42 6.38 17.32
CA ASP A 282 23.74 5.96 16.87
C ASP A 282 23.62 4.69 16.02
N PRO A 283 24.16 4.70 14.79
CA PRO A 283 24.02 3.57 13.87
C PRO A 283 24.56 2.25 14.43
N GLU A 284 25.75 2.26 15.06
CA GLU A 284 26.37 1.04 15.55
C GLU A 284 25.58 0.45 16.72
N ALA A 285 25.14 1.30 17.66
CA ALA A 285 24.29 0.86 18.77
C ALA A 285 22.96 0.29 18.27
N PHE A 286 22.36 0.89 17.24
CA PHE A 286 21.11 0.37 16.68
C PHE A 286 21.31 -0.94 15.92
N PHE A 287 22.43 -1.11 15.20
CA PHE A 287 22.75 -2.37 14.56
C PHE A 287 22.96 -3.50 15.58
N GLN A 288 23.64 -3.23 16.69
CA GLN A 288 23.79 -4.21 17.77
C GLN A 288 22.45 -4.57 18.42
N LEU A 289 21.56 -3.59 18.57
CA LEU A 289 20.20 -3.80 19.04
C LEU A 289 19.42 -4.71 18.08
N ALA A 290 19.45 -4.39 16.78
CA ALA A 290 18.81 -5.19 15.76
C ALA A 290 19.35 -6.62 15.72
N GLU A 291 20.68 -6.81 15.80
CA GLU A 291 21.29 -8.14 15.86
C GLU A 291 20.81 -8.94 17.07
N ARG A 292 20.72 -8.31 18.25
CA ARG A 292 20.27 -8.97 19.49
C ARG A 292 18.82 -9.46 19.39
N TYR A 293 17.91 -8.65 18.86
CA TYR A 293 16.46 -8.94 18.89
C TYR A 293 15.97 -9.65 17.63
N PHE A 294 16.42 -9.24 16.46
CA PHE A 294 15.98 -9.79 15.18
C PHE A 294 16.93 -10.85 14.62
N GLY A 295 18.24 -10.80 14.95
CA GLY A 295 19.23 -11.77 14.46
C GLY A 295 18.88 -13.23 14.71
N PRO A 296 18.30 -13.61 15.87
CA PRO A 296 17.88 -14.99 16.14
C PRO A 296 16.67 -15.48 15.32
N LEU A 297 15.95 -14.59 14.62
CA LEU A 297 14.79 -14.97 13.83
C LEU A 297 15.22 -15.70 12.55
N PRO A 298 14.63 -16.86 12.22
CA PRO A 298 14.99 -17.58 11.01
C PRO A 298 14.51 -16.84 9.76
N PRO A 299 15.28 -16.86 8.66
CA PRO A 299 14.77 -16.43 7.36
C PRO A 299 13.66 -17.38 6.93
N ARG A 300 12.67 -16.84 6.19
CA ARG A 300 11.52 -17.62 5.72
C ARG A 300 11.56 -17.91 4.22
N GLY A 301 12.48 -17.26 3.49
CA GLY A 301 12.60 -17.35 2.06
C GLY A 301 11.46 -16.60 1.37
N SER A 302 11.72 -15.40 0.86
CA SER A 302 10.76 -14.72 -0.02
C SER A 302 10.54 -15.58 -1.25
N GLY A 303 9.29 -15.97 -1.51
CA GLY A 303 8.93 -16.70 -2.72
C GLY A 303 9.32 -15.92 -4.00
N PRO A 304 9.38 -16.59 -5.15
CA PRO A 304 9.56 -15.89 -6.41
C PRO A 304 8.40 -14.89 -6.56
N GLY A 305 8.72 -13.63 -6.86
CA GLY A 305 7.72 -12.62 -7.13
C GLY A 305 6.76 -13.04 -8.26
N TYR A 306 5.68 -12.31 -8.42
CA TYR A 306 4.70 -12.58 -9.46
C TYR A 306 5.34 -12.51 -10.85
N ARG A 307 5.02 -13.47 -11.73
CA ARG A 307 5.69 -13.66 -13.04
C ARG A 307 4.80 -13.36 -14.23
N THR A 308 3.48 -13.33 -14.05
CA THR A 308 2.57 -13.04 -15.15
C THR A 308 2.68 -11.59 -15.56
N GLU A 309 2.96 -11.36 -16.82
CA GLU A 309 2.99 -10.00 -17.40
C GLU A 309 1.61 -9.65 -17.94
N GLU A 310 1.23 -8.37 -17.76
CA GLU A 310 0.00 -7.88 -18.36
C GLU A 310 0.14 -7.85 -19.89
N PRO A 311 -0.79 -8.45 -20.64
CA PRO A 311 -0.73 -8.42 -22.10
C PRO A 311 -0.92 -7.01 -22.65
N SER A 312 -0.28 -6.72 -23.79
CA SER A 312 -0.43 -5.43 -24.45
C SER A 312 -1.89 -5.14 -24.78
N GLN A 313 -2.36 -3.96 -24.42
CA GLN A 313 -3.72 -3.50 -24.68
C GLN A 313 -3.90 -3.18 -26.18
N GLY A 314 -4.84 -3.85 -26.85
CA GLY A 314 -5.11 -3.69 -28.28
C GLY A 314 -5.92 -2.46 -28.67
N GLY A 315 -6.53 -1.74 -27.69
CA GLY A 315 -7.36 -0.55 -27.90
C GLY A 315 -7.88 -0.01 -26.57
N PRO A 316 -8.61 1.13 -26.58
CA PRO A 316 -9.18 1.68 -25.36
C PRO A 316 -10.22 0.73 -24.76
N LYS A 317 -10.22 0.62 -23.45
CA LYS A 317 -11.27 -0.05 -22.67
C LYS A 317 -12.08 1.01 -21.94
N ARG A 318 -13.38 0.81 -21.80
CA ARG A 318 -14.28 1.72 -21.07
C ARG A 318 -15.20 0.91 -20.18
N VAL A 319 -15.39 1.39 -18.98
CA VAL A 319 -16.40 0.91 -18.04
C VAL A 319 -17.17 2.10 -17.50
N GLU A 320 -18.45 1.93 -17.31
CA GLU A 320 -19.33 2.90 -16.69
C GLU A 320 -19.88 2.31 -15.38
N VAL A 321 -19.76 3.08 -14.30
CA VAL A 321 -20.27 2.73 -12.99
C VAL A 321 -21.45 3.65 -12.67
N VAL A 322 -22.63 3.04 -12.53
CA VAL A 322 -23.82 3.78 -12.11
C VAL A 322 -23.84 3.90 -10.60
N PHE A 323 -23.87 5.13 -10.09
CA PHE A 323 -23.86 5.43 -8.67
C PHE A 323 -24.63 6.73 -8.40
N GLU A 324 -25.25 6.83 -7.23
CA GLU A 324 -25.96 8.06 -6.83
C GLU A 324 -24.97 9.11 -6.31
N ALA A 325 -24.25 9.74 -7.23
CA ALA A 325 -23.23 10.73 -6.92
C ALA A 325 -22.97 11.67 -8.12
N GLU A 326 -22.30 12.79 -7.87
CA GLU A 326 -21.79 13.66 -8.95
C GLU A 326 -20.81 12.88 -9.85
N PRO A 327 -20.83 13.14 -11.17
CA PRO A 327 -19.98 12.45 -12.12
C PRO A 327 -18.49 12.57 -11.78
N ARG A 328 -17.74 11.49 -11.97
CA ARG A 328 -16.28 11.43 -11.84
C ARG A 328 -15.71 10.63 -13.01
N LEU A 329 -14.49 10.94 -13.38
CA LEU A 329 -13.76 10.27 -14.45
C LEU A 329 -12.39 9.84 -13.97
N LEU A 330 -12.02 8.60 -14.29
CA LEU A 330 -10.68 8.07 -14.15
C LEU A 330 -10.18 7.59 -15.51
N VAL A 331 -9.02 8.07 -15.93
CA VAL A 331 -8.38 7.64 -17.18
C VAL A 331 -7.00 7.11 -16.85
N GLY A 332 -6.71 5.86 -17.21
CA GLY A 332 -5.45 5.18 -16.92
C GLY A 332 -4.68 4.83 -18.20
N PHE A 333 -3.37 5.01 -18.17
CA PHE A 333 -2.44 4.65 -19.24
C PHE A 333 -1.38 3.69 -18.70
N HIS A 334 -1.25 2.52 -19.31
CA HIS A 334 -0.18 1.58 -18.97
C HIS A 334 1.21 2.18 -19.24
N LYS A 335 2.10 2.01 -18.28
CA LYS A 335 3.47 2.48 -18.37
C LYS A 335 4.45 1.53 -17.69
N PRO A 336 5.75 1.59 -18.05
CA PRO A 336 6.79 0.88 -17.31
C PRO A 336 6.97 1.48 -15.92
N THR A 337 7.59 0.71 -15.02
CA THR A 337 7.98 1.13 -13.68
C THR A 337 9.49 1.18 -13.51
N LEU A 338 9.96 1.66 -12.35
CA LEU A 338 11.37 1.64 -11.96
C LEU A 338 12.01 0.24 -12.18
N PRO A 339 13.26 0.16 -12.65
CA PRO A 339 14.21 1.25 -12.93
C PRO A 339 14.14 1.80 -14.37
N HIS A 340 13.02 1.63 -15.07
CA HIS A 340 12.88 2.12 -16.44
C HIS A 340 12.95 3.65 -16.47
N ARG A 341 13.71 4.20 -17.43
CA ARG A 341 13.90 5.64 -17.56
C ARG A 341 12.60 6.42 -17.69
N ASP A 342 11.64 5.86 -18.39
CA ASP A 342 10.37 6.54 -18.66
C ASP A 342 9.54 6.75 -17.40
N ASP A 343 9.74 5.96 -16.35
CA ASP A 343 9.06 6.18 -15.07
C ASP A 343 9.41 7.56 -14.50
N TYR A 344 10.67 7.96 -14.54
CA TYR A 344 11.11 9.31 -14.15
C TYR A 344 10.55 10.42 -15.06
N VAL A 345 10.32 10.10 -16.36
CA VAL A 345 9.69 11.06 -17.28
C VAL A 345 8.23 11.27 -16.89
N PHE A 346 7.54 10.22 -16.41
CA PHE A 346 6.17 10.36 -15.90
C PHE A 346 6.08 11.20 -14.62
N ASP A 347 7.11 11.25 -13.76
CA ASP A 347 7.15 12.19 -12.63
C ASP A 347 7.14 13.65 -13.10
N VAL A 348 7.87 13.93 -14.18
CA VAL A 348 7.87 15.29 -14.79
C VAL A 348 6.55 15.58 -15.49
N ILE A 349 5.95 14.61 -16.18
CA ILE A 349 4.64 14.74 -16.82
C ILE A 349 3.58 15.03 -15.77
N ASP A 350 3.57 14.30 -14.67
CA ASP A 350 2.69 14.49 -13.52
C ASP A 350 2.75 15.93 -13.02
N ALA A 351 3.97 16.41 -12.74
CA ALA A 351 4.19 17.75 -12.23
C ALA A 351 3.80 18.85 -13.24
N VAL A 352 4.03 18.67 -14.53
CA VAL A 352 3.62 19.63 -15.58
C VAL A 352 2.09 19.67 -15.72
N LEU A 353 1.45 18.49 -15.71
CA LEU A 353 0.01 18.37 -15.95
C LEU A 353 -0.82 18.86 -14.78
N ALA A 354 -0.54 18.39 -13.55
CA ALA A 354 -1.48 18.54 -12.45
C ALA A 354 -0.90 19.16 -11.18
N ASP A 355 0.43 19.35 -11.07
CA ASP A 355 0.99 19.82 -9.83
C ASP A 355 0.93 21.36 -9.69
N GLY A 356 0.06 21.82 -8.77
CA GLY A 356 -0.11 23.20 -8.37
C GLY A 356 -0.96 24.07 -9.28
N ARG A 357 -1.08 25.36 -8.87
CA ARG A 357 -1.96 26.32 -9.54
C ARG A 357 -1.56 26.66 -10.98
N ALA A 358 -0.30 26.50 -11.32
CA ALA A 358 0.25 26.83 -12.63
C ALA A 358 0.28 25.64 -13.61
N SER A 359 -0.19 24.46 -13.19
CA SER A 359 -0.21 23.26 -14.02
C SER A 359 -1.11 23.42 -15.25
N ARG A 360 -0.79 22.68 -16.31
CA ARG A 360 -1.49 22.83 -17.60
C ARG A 360 -2.96 22.48 -17.50
N THR A 361 -3.29 21.32 -16.91
CA THR A 361 -4.69 20.88 -16.80
C THR A 361 -5.50 21.80 -15.90
N ARG A 362 -4.95 22.28 -14.78
CA ARG A 362 -5.65 23.22 -13.93
C ARG A 362 -5.98 24.53 -14.65
N ARG A 363 -4.98 25.16 -15.29
CA ARG A 363 -5.19 26.43 -16.03
C ARG A 363 -6.21 26.26 -17.13
N GLU A 364 -6.13 25.16 -17.88
CA GLU A 364 -6.99 24.94 -19.03
C GLU A 364 -8.39 24.47 -18.64
N LEU A 365 -8.48 23.38 -17.85
CA LEU A 365 -9.74 22.70 -17.61
C LEU A 365 -10.54 23.32 -16.45
N VAL A 366 -9.84 23.84 -15.41
CA VAL A 366 -10.49 24.41 -14.23
C VAL A 366 -10.68 25.93 -14.39
N ASP A 367 -9.59 26.66 -14.69
CA ASP A 367 -9.65 28.12 -14.61
C ASP A 367 -10.20 28.74 -15.91
N ARG A 368 -9.79 28.27 -17.10
CA ARG A 368 -10.18 28.84 -18.39
C ARG A 368 -11.48 28.26 -18.95
N ARG A 369 -11.52 26.95 -19.20
CA ARG A 369 -12.69 26.29 -19.82
C ARG A 369 -13.79 25.98 -18.82
N ARG A 370 -13.46 25.84 -17.53
CA ARG A 370 -14.41 25.53 -16.45
C ARG A 370 -15.22 24.26 -16.70
N VAL A 371 -14.60 23.25 -17.31
CA VAL A 371 -15.21 21.94 -17.55
C VAL A 371 -14.93 20.97 -16.38
N ALA A 372 -13.91 21.26 -15.56
CA ALA A 372 -13.58 20.46 -14.39
C ALA A 372 -13.59 21.31 -13.12
N ALA A 373 -14.17 20.79 -12.05
CA ALA A 373 -14.06 21.33 -10.70
C ALA A 373 -12.68 21.00 -10.09
N SER A 374 -12.17 19.82 -10.39
CA SER A 374 -10.83 19.39 -9.99
C SER A 374 -10.23 18.44 -11.02
N VAL A 375 -8.90 18.46 -11.12
CA VAL A 375 -8.12 17.49 -11.87
C VAL A 375 -6.84 17.20 -11.12
N SER A 376 -6.47 15.92 -11.04
CA SER A 376 -5.22 15.45 -10.47
C SER A 376 -4.68 14.27 -11.25
N THR A 377 -3.40 14.01 -11.12
CA THR A 377 -2.72 12.88 -11.75
C THR A 377 -1.98 12.07 -10.70
N VAL A 378 -1.74 10.80 -10.99
CA VAL A 378 -0.96 9.89 -10.15
C VAL A 378 -0.05 9.07 -11.03
N ASN A 379 1.26 9.11 -10.76
CA ASN A 379 2.25 8.24 -11.36
C ASN A 379 2.41 6.97 -10.49
N GLY A 380 2.20 5.78 -11.06
CA GLY A 380 2.46 4.53 -10.35
C GLY A 380 1.25 3.90 -9.64
N LEU A 381 0.09 3.85 -10.29
CA LEU A 381 -1.13 3.25 -9.75
C LEU A 381 -1.30 1.79 -10.23
N PRO A 382 -1.66 0.81 -9.38
CA PRO A 382 -1.87 0.87 -7.93
C PRO A 382 -0.59 0.67 -7.11
N GLY A 383 0.55 0.46 -7.75
CA GLY A 383 1.83 0.20 -7.12
C GLY A 383 3.00 0.51 -8.05
N ALA A 384 4.23 0.36 -7.54
CA ALA A 384 5.46 0.70 -8.26
C ALA A 384 6.41 -0.48 -8.48
N ARG A 385 6.05 -1.68 -8.03
CA ARG A 385 6.89 -2.89 -8.13
C ARG A 385 6.86 -3.51 -9.53
N TYR A 386 5.75 -3.35 -10.25
CA TYR A 386 5.53 -3.87 -11.60
C TYR A 386 5.04 -2.76 -12.54
N PRO A 387 5.04 -2.98 -13.87
CA PRO A 387 4.40 -2.07 -14.81
C PRO A 387 2.98 -1.70 -14.34
N ASN A 388 2.68 -0.42 -14.39
CA ASN A 388 1.53 0.15 -13.70
C ASN A 388 0.83 1.20 -14.56
N LEU A 389 0.02 2.06 -13.93
CA LEU A 389 -0.71 3.10 -14.63
C LEU A 389 -0.21 4.50 -14.26
N PHE A 390 -0.15 5.36 -15.25
CA PHE A 390 -0.33 6.79 -15.07
C PHE A 390 -1.83 7.08 -15.13
N ALA A 391 -2.40 7.67 -14.09
CA ALA A 391 -3.83 7.88 -13.98
C ALA A 391 -4.18 9.37 -13.85
N VAL A 392 -5.28 9.76 -14.49
CA VAL A 392 -5.88 11.11 -14.38
C VAL A 392 -7.24 10.97 -13.70
N PHE A 393 -7.43 11.71 -12.62
CA PHE A 393 -8.68 11.83 -11.87
C PHE A 393 -9.28 13.18 -12.17
N LEU A 394 -10.55 13.21 -12.57
CA LEU A 394 -11.27 14.44 -12.90
C LEU A 394 -12.68 14.43 -12.34
N THR A 395 -13.08 15.53 -11.73
CA THR A 395 -14.46 15.80 -11.36
C THR A 395 -15.00 16.90 -12.28
N PRO A 396 -15.99 16.63 -13.13
CA PRO A 396 -16.63 17.67 -13.96
C PRO A 396 -17.29 18.75 -13.10
N VAL A 397 -17.47 19.93 -13.66
CA VAL A 397 -18.35 20.95 -13.08
C VAL A 397 -19.80 20.50 -13.25
N SER A 398 -20.65 20.78 -12.28
CA SER A 398 -22.09 20.46 -12.36
C SER A 398 -22.70 21.00 -13.66
N GLY A 399 -23.40 20.12 -14.38
CA GLY A 399 -24.00 20.43 -15.69
C GLY A 399 -23.09 20.21 -16.91
N VAL A 400 -21.81 19.87 -16.71
CA VAL A 400 -20.89 19.43 -17.79
C VAL A 400 -21.01 17.93 -17.97
N ALA A 401 -21.24 17.49 -19.21
CA ALA A 401 -21.31 16.06 -19.52
C ALA A 401 -19.94 15.37 -19.30
N PRO A 402 -19.91 14.15 -18.75
CA PRO A 402 -18.65 13.40 -18.55
C PRO A 402 -17.83 13.27 -19.84
N GLU A 403 -18.47 13.08 -20.98
CA GLU A 403 -17.83 12.94 -22.30
C GLU A 403 -17.13 14.25 -22.73
N GLU A 404 -17.70 15.40 -22.40
CA GLU A 404 -17.08 16.70 -22.68
C GLU A 404 -15.83 16.89 -21.82
N ALA A 405 -15.91 16.54 -20.55
CA ALA A 405 -14.77 16.61 -19.63
C ALA A 405 -13.66 15.63 -20.03
N GLU A 406 -14.01 14.41 -20.44
CA GLU A 406 -13.08 13.43 -20.99
C GLU A 406 -12.37 13.93 -22.24
N ALA A 407 -13.12 14.42 -23.23
CA ALA A 407 -12.55 14.97 -24.46
C ALA A 407 -11.59 16.14 -24.16
N ALA A 408 -11.90 16.94 -23.16
CA ALA A 408 -11.04 18.04 -22.73
C ALA A 408 -9.72 17.56 -22.10
N VAL A 409 -9.75 16.52 -21.27
CA VAL A 409 -8.53 15.90 -20.71
C VAL A 409 -7.68 15.28 -21.80
N LEU A 410 -8.27 14.49 -22.68
CA LEU A 410 -7.54 13.85 -23.79
C LEU A 410 -6.88 14.88 -24.70
N ALA A 411 -7.58 15.99 -25.00
CA ALA A 411 -7.01 17.09 -25.78
C ALA A 411 -5.81 17.75 -25.09
N GLU A 412 -5.81 17.87 -23.75
CA GLU A 412 -4.65 18.39 -23.02
C GLU A 412 -3.45 17.41 -23.04
N LEU A 413 -3.70 16.12 -22.99
CA LEU A 413 -2.65 15.11 -23.13
C LEU A 413 -2.06 15.09 -24.54
N GLU A 414 -2.91 15.21 -25.58
CA GLU A 414 -2.47 15.36 -26.95
C GLU A 414 -1.68 16.65 -27.15
N ARG A 415 -2.14 17.76 -26.55
CA ARG A 415 -1.43 19.04 -26.60
C ARG A 415 -0.05 18.97 -25.93
N LEU A 416 0.09 18.23 -24.84
CA LEU A 416 1.41 18.01 -24.21
C LEU A 416 2.39 17.30 -25.18
N ALA A 417 1.89 16.37 -25.99
CA ALA A 417 2.69 15.67 -26.97
C ALA A 417 3.08 16.57 -28.18
N GLU A 418 2.19 17.46 -28.59
CA GLU A 418 2.40 18.38 -29.73
C GLU A 418 3.23 19.63 -29.31
N GLU A 419 3.00 20.13 -28.09
CA GLU A 419 3.66 21.28 -27.51
C GLU A 419 4.46 20.85 -26.26
N PRO A 420 5.69 20.35 -26.42
CA PRO A 420 6.53 19.94 -25.29
C PRO A 420 6.67 21.07 -24.24
N PRO A 421 6.92 20.71 -22.97
CA PRO A 421 7.15 21.71 -21.93
C PRO A 421 8.29 22.66 -22.31
N THR A 422 8.06 23.95 -22.12
CA THR A 422 9.11 24.97 -22.32
C THR A 422 10.23 24.82 -21.30
N ALA A 423 11.39 25.39 -21.58
CA ALA A 423 12.50 25.41 -20.63
C ALA A 423 12.11 26.07 -19.28
N ASP A 424 11.26 27.08 -19.32
CA ASP A 424 10.75 27.76 -18.12
C ASP A 424 9.79 26.87 -17.31
N GLU A 425 8.92 26.12 -17.97
CA GLU A 425 8.03 25.14 -17.30
C GLU A 425 8.86 24.04 -16.63
N LEU A 426 9.82 23.44 -17.36
CA LEU A 426 10.72 22.44 -16.80
C LEU A 426 11.52 22.97 -15.61
N ALA A 427 12.07 24.19 -15.73
CA ALA A 427 12.81 24.80 -14.64
C ALA A 427 11.93 25.05 -13.39
N LYS A 428 10.64 25.36 -13.55
CA LYS A 428 9.71 25.48 -12.44
C LYS A 428 9.42 24.13 -11.79
N VAL A 429 9.17 23.10 -12.61
CA VAL A 429 8.93 21.72 -12.15
C VAL A 429 10.14 21.21 -11.36
N VAL A 430 11.35 21.31 -11.92
CA VAL A 430 12.58 20.87 -11.24
C VAL A 430 12.74 21.55 -9.87
N ARG A 431 12.64 22.89 -9.84
CA ARG A 431 12.74 23.64 -8.57
C ARG A 431 11.68 23.20 -7.56
N ARG A 432 10.49 22.84 -8.01
CA ARG A 432 9.41 22.39 -7.15
C ARG A 432 9.69 20.99 -6.61
N LEU A 433 10.05 20.05 -7.46
CA LEU A 433 10.42 18.69 -7.05
C LEU A 433 11.61 18.72 -6.06
N GLU A 434 12.62 19.59 -6.30
CA GLU A 434 13.71 19.80 -5.37
C GLU A 434 13.22 20.38 -4.03
N ALA A 435 12.32 21.37 -4.06
CA ALA A 435 11.76 21.95 -2.84
C ALA A 435 10.91 20.94 -2.07
N ASP A 436 10.11 20.13 -2.74
CA ASP A 436 9.29 19.09 -2.11
C ASP A 436 10.17 17.98 -1.52
N ARG A 437 11.25 17.61 -2.21
CA ARG A 437 12.27 16.70 -1.66
C ARG A 437 12.90 17.27 -0.39
N VAL A 438 13.28 18.56 -0.40
CA VAL A 438 13.82 19.20 0.81
C VAL A 438 12.79 19.20 1.93
N ARG A 439 11.52 19.53 1.65
CA ARG A 439 10.44 19.53 2.64
C ARG A 439 10.20 18.14 3.21
N SER A 440 10.18 17.09 2.38
CA SER A 440 10.01 15.70 2.85
C SER A 440 11.14 15.25 3.78
N LEU A 441 12.30 15.92 3.74
CA LEU A 441 13.44 15.66 4.62
C LEU A 441 13.44 16.50 5.91
N LEU A 442 12.48 17.41 6.12
CA LEU A 442 12.41 18.24 7.32
C LEU A 442 11.80 17.49 8.52
N SER A 443 11.07 16.44 8.28
CA SER A 443 10.54 15.49 9.30
C SER A 443 11.37 14.21 9.32
N ASN A 444 11.35 13.54 10.46
CA ASN A 444 11.92 12.19 10.56
C ASN A 444 11.01 11.18 9.88
#